data_cf35739953ad38a6319e8d4e00e609ec
#
_entry.id   cf35739953ad38a6319e8d4e00e609ec
#
_cell.length_a   1.000
_cell.length_b   1.000
_cell.length_c   1.000
_cell.angle_alpha   90.00
_cell.angle_beta   90.00
_cell.angle_gamma   90.00
#
_symmetry.space_group_name_H-M   'P 1'
#
loop_
_entity.id
_entity.type
_entity.pdbx_description
1 polymer ?
#
loop_
_entity_poly.entity_id
_entity_poly.type
_entity_poly.pdbx_seq_one_letter_code
_entity_poly.pdbx_strand_id
1 'polypeptide(L)'
;MTQHIIIATGALFGMLAVIFGAFGAHALKKILSTDQLHSFEVGVKYQMYHALVLLALGLSATNVTSATYWCFTIGIILFSFSIYGLILSDAKGKKLRFLGPVTPIGGLLLVVGWLLVLINVF
;
A
#
# COMPACT_ATOMS: atom_id res chain seq x y z
N MET A 1 -14.94 -14.45 -0.02
CA MET A 1 -13.46 -14.31 0.16
C MET A 1 -13.05 -15.13 1.36
N THR A 2 -12.07 -16.00 1.21
CA THR A 2 -11.65 -16.85 2.31
C THR A 2 -10.72 -16.09 3.28
N GLN A 3 -10.82 -16.42 4.54
CA GLN A 3 -9.97 -15.87 5.59
C GLN A 3 -8.48 -16.07 5.29
N HIS A 4 -8.10 -17.22 4.75
CA HIS A 4 -6.72 -17.51 4.42
C HIS A 4 -6.15 -16.58 3.35
N ILE A 5 -6.94 -16.23 2.35
CA ILE A 5 -6.50 -15.31 1.29
C ILE A 5 -6.28 -13.91 1.86
N ILE A 6 -7.17 -13.45 2.73
CA ILE A 6 -7.06 -12.12 3.34
C ILE A 6 -5.79 -12.05 4.20
N ILE A 7 -5.56 -13.05 5.03
CA ILE A 7 -4.37 -13.12 5.89
C ILE A 7 -3.11 -13.20 5.04
N ALA A 8 -3.10 -14.06 4.02
CA ALA A 8 -1.94 -14.21 3.14
C ALA A 8 -1.61 -12.92 2.41
N THR A 9 -2.61 -12.20 1.92
CA THR A 9 -2.42 -10.91 1.25
C THR A 9 -1.82 -9.88 2.21
N GLY A 10 -2.38 -9.78 3.41
CA GLY A 10 -1.84 -8.88 4.43
C GLY A 10 -0.40 -9.22 4.81
N ALA A 11 -0.11 -10.50 5.01
CA ALA A 11 1.24 -10.96 5.34
C ALA A 11 2.23 -10.66 4.22
N LEU A 12 1.83 -10.87 2.96
CA LEU A 12 2.68 -10.58 1.80
C LEU A 12 3.02 -9.09 1.73
N PHE A 13 2.01 -8.22 1.84
CA PHE A 13 2.25 -6.78 1.80
C PHE A 13 3.07 -6.31 3.02
N GLY A 14 2.87 -6.91 4.17
CA GLY A 14 3.67 -6.61 5.35
C GLY A 14 5.14 -6.99 5.16
N MET A 15 5.38 -8.18 4.62
CA MET A 15 6.73 -8.64 4.32
C MET A 15 7.42 -7.70 3.33
N LEU A 16 6.72 -7.35 2.24
CA LEU A 16 7.27 -6.44 1.24
C LEU A 16 7.49 -5.03 1.81
N ALA A 17 6.63 -4.57 2.70
CA ALA A 17 6.81 -3.26 3.34
C ALA A 17 8.08 -3.22 4.18
N VAL A 18 8.39 -4.29 4.89
CA VAL A 18 9.64 -4.39 5.66
C VAL A 18 10.84 -4.40 4.72
N ILE A 19 10.77 -5.17 3.64
CA ILE A 19 11.87 -5.24 2.65
C ILE A 19 12.09 -3.86 2.03
N PHE A 20 11.04 -3.20 1.57
CA PHE A 20 11.16 -1.88 0.93
C PHE A 20 11.59 -0.80 1.91
N GLY A 21 11.12 -0.87 3.16
CA GLY A 21 11.55 0.06 4.20
C GLY A 21 13.03 -0.06 4.50
N ALA A 22 13.54 -1.29 4.64
CA ALA A 22 14.96 -1.53 4.86
C ALA A 22 15.79 -1.11 3.65
N PHE A 23 15.34 -1.46 2.43
CA PHE A 23 16.01 -1.08 1.19
C PHE A 23 16.08 0.45 1.04
N GLY A 24 14.97 1.15 1.32
CA GLY A 24 14.93 2.61 1.28
C GLY A 24 15.88 3.25 2.29
N ALA A 25 15.92 2.69 3.51
CA ALA A 25 16.77 3.25 4.56
C ALA A 25 18.27 3.07 4.29
N HIS A 26 18.66 2.05 3.55
CA HIS A 26 20.08 1.74 3.32
C HIS A 26 20.53 2.04 1.90
N ALA A 27 19.95 1.38 0.90
CA ALA A 27 20.41 1.48 -0.48
C ALA A 27 19.93 2.76 -1.16
N LEU A 28 18.67 3.12 -1.00
CA LEU A 28 18.08 4.26 -1.70
C LEU A 28 18.48 5.60 -1.10
N LYS A 29 18.89 5.63 0.15
CA LYS A 29 19.33 6.86 0.81
C LYS A 29 20.47 7.52 0.07
N LYS A 30 21.30 6.75 -0.64
CA LYS A 30 22.45 7.25 -1.37
C LYS A 30 22.09 7.87 -2.72
N ILE A 31 20.94 7.49 -3.29
CA ILE A 31 20.59 7.90 -4.66
C ILE A 31 19.35 8.78 -4.72
N LEU A 32 18.51 8.80 -3.67
CA LEU A 32 17.32 9.63 -3.61
C LEU A 32 17.60 10.92 -2.87
N SER A 33 16.98 12.01 -3.34
CA SER A 33 16.95 13.26 -2.57
C SER A 33 16.15 13.07 -1.28
N THR A 34 16.27 14.02 -0.35
CA THR A 34 15.51 13.99 0.90
C THR A 34 14.02 13.93 0.65
N ASP A 35 13.51 14.72 -0.31
CA ASP A 35 12.09 14.72 -0.65
C ASP A 35 11.64 13.43 -1.30
N GLN A 36 12.44 12.87 -2.21
CA GLN A 36 12.17 11.59 -2.84
C GLN A 36 12.13 10.47 -1.80
N LEU A 37 13.08 10.45 -0.89
CA LEU A 37 13.14 9.44 0.17
C LEU A 37 11.93 9.54 1.08
N HIS A 38 11.51 10.77 1.44
CA HIS A 38 10.32 10.98 2.25
C HIS A 38 9.07 10.43 1.55
N SER A 39 8.91 10.71 0.27
CA SER A 39 7.77 10.18 -0.51
C SER A 39 7.79 8.66 -0.59
N PHE A 40 8.97 8.07 -0.77
CA PHE A 40 9.13 6.62 -0.76
C PHE A 40 8.69 6.03 0.59
N GLU A 41 9.10 6.64 1.68
CA GLU A 41 8.73 6.21 3.03
C GLU A 41 7.22 6.32 3.29
N VAL A 42 6.56 7.32 2.72
CA VAL A 42 5.09 7.43 2.80
C VAL A 42 4.43 6.21 2.13
N GLY A 43 4.92 5.82 0.97
CA GLY A 43 4.43 4.60 0.30
C GLY A 43 4.58 3.36 1.16
N VAL A 44 5.75 3.20 1.80
CA VAL A 44 6.03 2.07 2.70
C VAL A 44 5.12 2.08 3.92
N LYS A 45 4.93 3.24 4.55
CA LYS A 45 4.06 3.38 5.72
C LYS A 45 2.63 2.98 5.40
N TYR A 46 2.07 3.51 4.32
CA TYR A 46 0.70 3.22 3.94
C TYR A 46 0.52 1.76 3.55
N GLN A 47 1.52 1.17 2.92
CA GLN A 47 1.51 -0.26 2.65
C GLN A 47 1.46 -1.07 3.94
N MET A 48 2.29 -0.74 4.92
CA MET A 48 2.31 -1.45 6.19
C MET A 48 1.02 -1.24 6.98
N TYR A 49 0.50 -0.01 7.06
CA TYR A 49 -0.75 0.25 7.76
C TYR A 49 -1.89 -0.62 7.24
N HIS A 50 -1.99 -0.71 5.92
CA HIS A 50 -3.10 -1.43 5.29
C HIS A 50 -2.84 -2.95 5.24
N ALA A 51 -1.58 -3.37 5.25
CA ALA A 51 -1.22 -4.77 5.46
C ALA A 51 -1.71 -5.24 6.82
N LEU A 52 -1.51 -4.44 7.86
CA LEU A 52 -1.99 -4.74 9.21
C LEU A 52 -3.52 -4.74 9.28
N VAL A 53 -4.18 -3.84 8.54
CA VAL A 53 -5.64 -3.83 8.45
C VAL A 53 -6.14 -5.14 7.84
N LEU A 54 -5.53 -5.60 6.76
CA LEU A 54 -5.90 -6.88 6.13
C LEU A 54 -5.70 -8.05 7.09
N LEU A 55 -4.59 -8.07 7.82
CA LEU A 55 -4.35 -9.10 8.83
C LEU A 55 -5.42 -9.07 9.92
N ALA A 56 -5.75 -7.88 10.42
CA ALA A 56 -6.76 -7.73 11.47
C ALA A 56 -8.12 -8.20 10.96
N LEU A 57 -8.50 -7.84 9.74
CA LEU A 57 -9.75 -8.27 9.14
C LEU A 57 -9.79 -9.78 8.92
N GLY A 58 -8.69 -10.36 8.45
CA GLY A 58 -8.60 -11.79 8.21
C GLY A 58 -8.64 -12.62 9.47
N LEU A 59 -8.12 -12.08 10.58
CA LEU A 59 -8.11 -12.76 11.88
C LEU A 59 -9.38 -12.50 12.69
N SER A 60 -10.22 -11.55 12.27
CA SER A 60 -11.43 -11.21 13.00
C SER A 60 -12.53 -12.24 12.75
N ALA A 61 -13.49 -12.30 13.69
CA ALA A 61 -14.66 -13.16 13.55
C ALA A 61 -15.74 -12.58 12.63
N THR A 62 -15.56 -11.33 12.17
CA THR A 62 -16.53 -10.68 11.30
C THR A 62 -16.33 -11.08 9.85
N ASN A 63 -17.41 -11.10 9.08
CA ASN A 63 -17.33 -11.38 7.67
C ASN A 63 -16.77 -10.16 6.92
N VAL A 64 -15.72 -10.38 6.16
CA VAL A 64 -15.12 -9.36 5.31
C VAL A 64 -15.69 -9.52 3.92
N THR A 65 -16.28 -8.44 3.39
CA THR A 65 -16.83 -8.49 2.04
C THR A 65 -15.72 -8.49 1.01
N SER A 66 -15.98 -9.07 -0.17
CA SER A 66 -15.04 -9.03 -1.28
C SER A 66 -14.71 -7.60 -1.68
N ALA A 67 -15.69 -6.69 -1.63
CA ALA A 67 -15.47 -5.29 -1.94
C ALA A 67 -14.44 -4.65 -1.00
N THR A 68 -14.53 -4.91 0.30
CA THR A 68 -13.57 -4.40 1.29
C THR A 68 -12.16 -4.92 1.00
N TYR A 69 -12.04 -6.21 0.79
CA TYR A 69 -10.75 -6.84 0.48
C TYR A 69 -10.12 -6.20 -0.76
N TRP A 70 -10.89 -6.09 -1.85
CA TRP A 70 -10.35 -5.57 -3.11
C TRP A 70 -10.04 -4.08 -3.05
N CYS A 71 -10.81 -3.29 -2.31
CA CYS A 71 -10.50 -1.87 -2.11
C CYS A 71 -9.16 -1.70 -1.42
N PHE A 72 -8.88 -2.44 -0.37
CA PHE A 72 -7.58 -2.37 0.30
C PHE A 72 -6.46 -2.93 -0.57
N THR A 73 -6.66 -4.09 -1.18
CA THR A 73 -5.63 -4.75 -1.97
C THR A 73 -5.23 -3.91 -3.19
N ILE A 74 -6.21 -3.52 -4.00
CA ILE A 74 -5.94 -2.69 -5.18
C ILE A 74 -5.48 -1.30 -4.76
N GLY A 75 -6.05 -0.76 -3.69
CA GLY A 75 -5.65 0.53 -3.15
C GLY A 75 -4.18 0.57 -2.75
N ILE A 76 -3.68 -0.46 -2.08
CA ILE A 76 -2.26 -0.57 -1.74
C ILE A 76 -1.41 -0.58 -3.00
N ILE A 77 -1.79 -1.40 -3.98
CA ILE A 77 -1.03 -1.51 -5.24
C ILE A 77 -1.00 -0.16 -5.96
N LEU A 78 -2.14 0.47 -6.14
CA LEU A 78 -2.21 1.74 -6.87
C LEU A 78 -1.60 2.90 -6.11
N PHE A 79 -1.70 2.92 -4.79
CA PHE A 79 -1.14 4.01 -3.98
C PHE A 79 0.36 3.84 -3.78
N SER A 80 0.77 2.77 -3.10
CA SER A 80 2.16 2.59 -2.68
C SER A 80 3.07 2.23 -3.85
N PHE A 81 2.66 1.31 -4.71
CA PHE A 81 3.52 0.87 -5.81
C PHE A 81 3.65 1.93 -6.89
N SER A 82 2.64 2.78 -7.10
CA SER A 82 2.77 3.93 -7.99
C SER A 82 3.79 4.93 -7.45
N ILE A 83 3.81 5.15 -6.13
CA ILE A 83 4.81 6.01 -5.49
C ILE A 83 6.21 5.44 -5.72
N TYR A 84 6.40 4.13 -5.51
CA TYR A 84 7.71 3.52 -5.76
C TYR A 84 8.13 3.69 -7.21
N GLY A 85 7.23 3.44 -8.15
CA GLY A 85 7.51 3.60 -9.57
C GLY A 85 7.86 5.03 -9.94
N LEU A 86 7.11 6.00 -9.42
CA LEU A 86 7.39 7.43 -9.67
C LEU A 86 8.75 7.83 -9.13
N ILE A 87 9.05 7.50 -7.89
CA ILE A 87 10.27 7.94 -7.23
C ILE A 87 11.49 7.28 -7.85
N LEU A 88 11.45 5.97 -8.08
CA LEU A 88 12.58 5.24 -8.64
C LEU A 88 12.84 5.63 -10.11
N SER A 89 11.78 5.84 -10.89
CA SER A 89 11.94 6.28 -12.28
C SER A 89 12.45 7.72 -12.35
N ASP A 90 12.01 8.59 -11.46
CA ASP A 90 12.50 9.97 -11.38
C ASP A 90 13.99 9.99 -11.02
N ALA A 91 14.41 9.16 -10.10
CA ALA A 91 15.82 9.05 -9.72
C ALA A 91 16.71 8.59 -10.89
N LYS A 92 16.15 7.81 -11.82
CA LYS A 92 16.86 7.36 -13.02
C LYS A 92 16.79 8.36 -14.19
N GLY A 93 16.13 9.49 -14.00
CA GLY A 93 15.98 10.52 -15.03
C GLY A 93 14.89 10.28 -16.05
N LYS A 94 14.09 9.23 -15.89
CA LYS A 94 12.99 8.87 -16.81
C LYS A 94 11.69 8.69 -16.05
N LYS A 95 11.19 9.78 -15.46
CA LYS A 95 9.99 9.75 -14.63
C LYS A 95 8.77 9.22 -15.40
N LEU A 96 8.14 8.20 -14.85
CA LEU A 96 6.90 7.62 -15.38
C LEU A 96 5.71 8.46 -14.94
N ARG A 97 5.49 9.57 -15.65
CA ARG A 97 4.48 10.58 -15.26
C ARG A 97 3.05 10.04 -15.24
N PHE A 98 2.76 8.98 -16.02
CA PHE A 98 1.43 8.40 -16.03
C PHE A 98 1.04 7.79 -14.68
N LEU A 99 2.02 7.49 -13.80
CA LEU A 99 1.75 6.99 -12.46
C LEU A 99 1.28 8.09 -11.50
N GLY A 100 1.47 9.36 -11.84
CA GLY A 100 1.05 10.47 -10.99
C GLY A 100 -0.43 10.43 -10.62
N PRO A 101 -1.35 10.35 -11.62
CA PRO A 101 -2.78 10.24 -11.32
C PRO A 101 -3.19 8.93 -10.67
N VAL A 102 -2.37 7.88 -10.78
CA VAL A 102 -2.67 6.55 -10.21
C VAL A 102 -2.62 6.59 -8.68
N THR A 103 -1.69 7.34 -8.11
CA THR A 103 -1.53 7.44 -6.67
C THR A 103 -2.80 7.94 -5.96
N PRO A 104 -3.41 9.08 -6.34
CA PRO A 104 -4.65 9.51 -5.69
C PRO A 104 -5.83 8.56 -5.93
N ILE A 105 -5.88 7.87 -7.05
CA ILE A 105 -6.91 6.84 -7.28
C ILE A 105 -6.75 5.71 -6.26
N GLY A 106 -5.51 5.27 -6.04
CA GLY A 106 -5.23 4.27 -5.02
C GLY A 106 -5.61 4.75 -3.62
N GLY A 107 -5.27 5.99 -3.29
CA GLY A 107 -5.66 6.60 -2.03
C GLY A 107 -7.16 6.64 -1.83
N LEU A 108 -7.92 6.97 -2.88
CA LEU A 108 -9.38 6.96 -2.83
C LEU A 108 -9.93 5.55 -2.57
N LEU A 109 -9.35 4.53 -3.19
CA LEU A 109 -9.75 3.14 -2.93
C LEU A 109 -9.50 2.75 -1.46
N LEU A 110 -8.40 3.21 -0.88
CA LEU A 110 -8.13 2.97 0.55
C LEU A 110 -9.20 3.65 1.42
N VAL A 111 -9.59 4.87 1.09
CA VAL A 111 -10.66 5.59 1.80
C VAL A 111 -11.97 4.80 1.70
N VAL A 112 -12.32 4.31 0.51
CA VAL A 112 -13.53 3.50 0.31
C VAL A 112 -13.45 2.21 1.13
N GLY A 113 -12.28 1.58 1.19
CA GLY A 113 -12.08 0.40 2.04
C GLY A 113 -12.39 0.67 3.50
N TRP A 114 -11.90 1.78 4.04
CA TRP A 114 -12.20 2.19 5.42
C TRP A 114 -13.69 2.48 5.62
N LEU A 115 -14.31 3.13 4.64
CA LEU A 115 -15.75 3.39 4.68
C LEU A 115 -16.55 2.07 4.74
N LEU A 116 -16.14 1.09 3.95
CA LEU A 116 -16.80 -0.22 3.97
C LEU A 116 -16.64 -0.93 5.31
N VAL A 117 -15.47 -0.83 5.93
CA VAL A 117 -15.27 -1.36 7.29
C VAL A 117 -16.24 -0.67 8.27
N LEU A 118 -16.35 0.66 8.18
CA LEU A 118 -17.26 1.42 9.04
C LEU A 118 -18.72 1.00 8.85
N ILE A 119 -19.15 0.87 7.61
CA ILE A 119 -20.53 0.48 7.30
C ILE A 119 -20.83 -0.94 7.78
N ASN A 120 -19.87 -1.85 7.66
CA ASN A 120 -20.08 -3.26 8.00
C ASN A 120 -20.24 -3.50 9.51
N VAL A 121 -19.96 -2.50 10.35
CA VAL A 121 -20.21 -2.59 11.78
C VAL A 121 -21.71 -2.53 12.08
N PHE A 122 -22.48 -1.85 11.26
CA PHE A 122 -23.91 -1.67 11.43
C PHE A 122 -24.70 -2.62 10.55
#